data_e6328ae641157ee1532cd17db70a9c41
#
_entry.id   e6328ae641157ee1532cd17db70a9c41
#
_cell.length_a   1.000
_cell.length_b   1.000
_cell.length_c   1.000
_cell.angle_alpha   90.00
_cell.angle_beta   90.00
_cell.angle_gamma   90.00
#
_symmetry.space_group_name_H-M   'P 1'
#
loop_
_entity.id
_entity.type
_entity.pdbx_description
1 polymer ?
#
loop_
_entity_poly.entity_id
_entity_poly.type
_entity_poly.pdbx_seq_one_letter_code
_entity_poly.pdbx_strand_id
1 'polypeptide(L)' 'MNRIKEVLKEKGIKQIWLADKLGKSYNMVNGYVQNRQQPRLEVLNDIAEILDVDVRNLLIGNKD' A
#
# COMPACT_ATOMS: atom_id res chain seq x y z
N MET A 1 -10.02 -3.90 2.97
CA MET A 1 -9.55 -2.53 2.71
C MET A 1 -8.19 -2.30 3.34
N ASN A 2 -7.47 -1.34 2.84
CA ASN A 2 -6.12 -1.10 3.32
C ASN A 2 -5.91 0.38 3.62
N ARG A 3 -4.80 0.67 4.30
CA ARG A 3 -4.42 2.02 4.69
C ARG A 3 -3.17 2.51 3.97
N ILE A 4 -2.92 1.99 2.78
CA ILE A 4 -1.70 2.35 2.03
C ILE A 4 -1.66 3.86 1.80
N LYS A 5 -2.80 4.44 1.42
CA LYS A 5 -2.88 5.88 1.15
C LYS A 5 -2.43 6.70 2.37
N GLU A 6 -2.93 6.34 3.53
CA GLU A 6 -2.60 7.05 4.77
C GLU A 6 -1.11 6.93 5.09
N VAL A 7 -0.56 5.73 4.92
CA VAL A 7 0.85 5.52 5.23
C VAL A 7 1.74 6.29 4.26
N LEU A 8 1.40 6.29 2.97
CA LEU A 8 2.14 7.07 1.99
C LEU A 8 2.13 8.54 2.37
N LYS A 9 0.96 9.04 2.75
CA LYS A 9 0.81 10.45 3.12
C LYS A 9 1.64 10.78 4.35
N GLU A 10 1.57 9.92 5.37
CA GLU A 10 2.33 10.12 6.61
C GLU A 10 3.82 10.17 6.34
N LYS A 11 4.30 9.35 5.42
CA LYS A 11 5.72 9.26 5.12
C LYS A 11 6.17 10.21 4.03
N GLY A 12 5.23 10.91 3.39
CA GLY A 12 5.56 11.81 2.30
C GLY A 12 6.06 11.08 1.06
N ILE A 13 5.55 9.89 0.81
CA ILE A 13 5.98 9.05 -0.31
C ILE A 13 4.93 9.10 -1.40
N LYS A 14 5.39 9.24 -2.64
CA LYS A 14 4.50 9.31 -3.79
C LYS A 14 4.20 7.91 -4.32
N GLN A 15 3.00 7.74 -4.87
CA GLN A 15 2.59 6.48 -5.45
C GLN A 15 3.51 6.01 -6.57
N ILE A 16 4.00 6.94 -7.37
CA ILE A 16 4.84 6.55 -8.49
C ILE A 16 6.15 5.93 -8.00
N TRP A 17 6.68 6.45 -6.89
CA TRP A 17 7.86 5.88 -6.28
C TRP A 17 7.58 4.44 -5.80
N LEU A 18 6.43 4.25 -5.16
CA LEU A 18 6.05 2.92 -4.67
C LEU A 18 5.86 1.96 -5.84
N ALA A 19 5.21 2.42 -6.91
CA ALA A 19 5.00 1.57 -8.09
C ALA A 19 6.33 1.13 -8.68
N ASP A 20 7.28 2.04 -8.76
CA ASP A 20 8.60 1.72 -9.28
C ASP A 20 9.27 0.66 -8.42
N LYS A 21 9.23 0.82 -7.11
CA LYS A 21 9.86 -0.14 -6.20
C LYS A 21 9.20 -1.50 -6.23
N LEU A 22 7.88 -1.52 -6.43
CA LEU A 22 7.13 -2.77 -6.53
C LEU A 22 7.30 -3.46 -7.90
N GLY A 23 7.75 -2.72 -8.90
CA GLY A 23 7.82 -3.25 -10.26
C GLY A 23 6.44 -3.44 -10.86
N LYS A 24 5.46 -2.62 -10.46
CA LYS A 24 4.10 -2.68 -10.98
C LYS A 24 3.72 -1.35 -11.59
N SER A 25 2.68 -1.37 -12.42
CA SER A 25 2.24 -0.15 -13.08
C SER A 25 1.66 0.81 -12.06
N TYR A 26 1.74 2.10 -12.38
CA TYR A 26 1.14 3.13 -11.56
C TYR A 26 -0.36 2.88 -11.40
N ASN A 27 -1.04 2.50 -12.50
CA ASN A 27 -2.48 2.27 -12.43
C ASN A 27 -2.85 1.17 -11.46
N MET A 28 -2.06 0.10 -11.43
CA MET A 28 -2.32 -1.00 -10.52
C MET A 28 -2.14 -0.56 -9.07
N VAL A 29 -1.06 0.15 -8.80
CA VAL A 29 -0.78 0.63 -7.45
C VAL A 29 -1.84 1.66 -7.04
N ASN A 30 -2.26 2.52 -7.96
CA ASN A 30 -3.33 3.47 -7.68
C ASN A 30 -4.62 2.74 -7.28
N GLY A 31 -4.92 1.62 -7.93
CA GLY A 31 -6.07 0.81 -7.56
C GLY A 31 -5.99 0.33 -6.12
N TYR A 32 -4.81 -0.09 -5.70
CA TYR A 32 -4.60 -0.50 -4.31
C TYR A 32 -4.78 0.69 -3.35
N VAL A 33 -4.16 1.80 -3.69
CA VAL A 33 -4.16 2.99 -2.83
C VAL A 33 -5.59 3.53 -2.65
N GLN A 34 -6.38 3.50 -3.72
CA GLN A 34 -7.75 4.00 -3.68
C GLN A 34 -8.76 2.95 -3.21
N ASN A 35 -8.28 1.78 -2.83
CA ASN A 35 -9.12 0.67 -2.36
C ASN A 35 -10.13 0.17 -3.39
N ARG A 36 -9.86 0.40 -4.68
CA ARG A 36 -10.67 -0.19 -5.73
C ARG A 36 -10.34 -1.66 -5.90
N GLN A 37 -9.12 -2.02 -5.54
CA GLN A 37 -8.60 -3.36 -5.71
C GLN A 37 -7.68 -3.63 -4.54
N GLN A 38 -7.77 -4.82 -3.95
CA GLN A 38 -6.90 -5.13 -2.82
C GLN A 38 -5.70 -5.94 -3.28
N PRO A 39 -4.51 -5.62 -2.80
CA PRO A 39 -3.35 -6.45 -3.11
C PRO A 39 -3.48 -7.78 -2.38
N ARG A 40 -2.98 -8.84 -3.00
CA ARG A 40 -2.90 -10.12 -2.29
C ARG A 40 -1.84 -9.99 -1.20
N LEU A 41 -1.86 -10.92 -0.28
CA LEU A 41 -1.02 -10.83 0.91
C LEU A 41 0.47 -10.69 0.57
N GLU A 42 0.95 -11.41 -0.44
CA GLU A 42 2.35 -11.32 -0.84
C GLU A 42 2.73 -9.90 -1.23
N VAL A 43 1.86 -9.26 -2.02
CA VAL A 43 2.10 -7.90 -2.48
C VAL A 43 2.00 -6.93 -1.31
N LEU A 44 1.05 -7.16 -0.42
CA LEU A 44 0.88 -6.30 0.75
C LEU A 44 2.13 -6.37 1.64
N ASN A 45 2.70 -7.57 1.81
CA ASN A 45 3.94 -7.72 2.56
C ASN A 45 5.09 -6.99 1.89
N ASP A 46 5.17 -7.04 0.55
CA ASP A 46 6.20 -6.31 -0.18
C ASP A 46 6.05 -4.81 0.03
N ILE A 47 4.83 -4.32 -0.01
CA ILE A 47 4.58 -2.89 0.23
C ILE A 47 5.03 -2.50 1.64
N ALA A 48 4.68 -3.33 2.62
CA ALA A 48 5.07 -3.07 4.00
C ALA A 48 6.58 -2.99 4.14
N GLU A 49 7.28 -3.89 3.48
CA GLU A 49 8.73 -3.91 3.52
C GLU A 49 9.33 -2.68 2.87
N ILE A 50 8.81 -2.31 1.70
CA ILE A 50 9.29 -1.13 0.97
C ILE A 50 9.06 0.13 1.79
N LEU A 51 7.91 0.22 2.45
CA LEU A 51 7.56 1.39 3.25
C LEU A 51 8.13 1.35 4.66
N ASP A 52 8.77 0.23 5.01
CA ASP A 52 9.38 0.04 6.32
C ASP A 52 8.35 0.19 7.44
N VAL A 53 7.23 -0.52 7.30
CA VAL A 53 6.19 -0.56 8.31
C VAL A 53 5.78 -2.01 8.53
N ASP A 54 5.16 -2.27 9.66
CA ASP A 54 4.56 -3.56 9.92
C ASP A 54 3.37 -3.73 8.98
N VAL A 55 3.20 -4.92 8.41
CA VAL A 55 2.10 -5.16 7.48
C VAL A 55 0.74 -4.86 8.13
N ARG A 56 0.63 -5.04 9.44
CA ARG A 56 -0.61 -4.75 10.15
C ARG A 56 -0.99 -3.27 10.07
N ASN A 57 0.00 -2.40 9.90
CA ASN A 57 -0.26 -0.97 9.77
C ASN A 57 -0.91 -0.63 8.43
N LEU A 58 -0.90 -1.56 7.49
CA LEU A 58 -1.53 -1.36 6.18
C LEU A 58 -2.96 -1.89 6.15
N LEU A 59 -3.42 -2.48 7.24
CA LEU A 59 -4.75 -3.07 7.29
C LEU A 59 -5.66 -2.19 8.12
N ILE A 60 -6.94 -2.11 7.71
CA ILE A 60 -7.92 -1.40 8.49
C ILE A 60 -8.51 -2.35 9.50
N GLY A 61 -8.40 -1.98 10.77
CA GLY A 61 -8.97 -2.75 11.85
C GLY A 61 -10.46 -2.83 11.69
N ASN A 62 -10.98 -3.99 12.04
CA ASN A 62 -12.37 -4.22 11.83
C ASN A 62 -13.06 -4.20 13.16
N LYS A 63 -13.22 -3.12 13.76
CA LYS A 63 -13.72 -3.15 15.00
C LYS A 63 -15.02 -2.76 15.10
N ASP A 64 -15.56 -2.95 15.07
CA ASP A 64 -16.58 -2.72 15.12
C ASP A 64 -17.17 -2.80 15.58
#